data_686c5aba47f61736a9a0ba58a4df9082
#
_entry.id   686c5aba47f61736a9a0ba58a4df9082
#
_cell.length_a   1.000
_cell.length_b   1.000
_cell.length_c   1.000
_cell.angle_alpha   90.00
_cell.angle_beta   90.00
_cell.angle_gamma   90.00
#
_symmetry.space_group_name_H-M   'P 1'
#
loop_
_entity.id
_entity.type
_entity.pdbx_description
1 polymer ?
#
loop_
_entity_poly.entity_id
_entity_poly.type
_entity_poly.pdbx_seq_one_letter_code
_entity_poly.pdbx_strand_id
1 'polypeptide(L)'
;MQLRVLVLIQLLLIIGCVPAKNNQQLNDENQSEVIYGTNSIKKIQLEKYSKMPAMKNNILASVALVDEGNLIDKRNYFQLLSETANEKYQLCKGSLFAQEQTISFCSGVLIRPNLILTAAHCLNNGINHCENTRFVFNLREDNLNRQQIEKNNVFNCKKVIYIGKENNGVKNDFALVQLDRAAQVEPVKMSKDHIYKNKQSIYTIGYPIGTAQKYASGDLRIQLEQDVPLMNLDVFFGNSGGPIFDQQNNQLIGLLSAGEEDFIESKNGCYQPKKCQNGKCLGERLIPLTKIHEVLELFYSLKNKELYF
;
A
#
# COMPACT_ATOMS: atom_id res chain seq x y z
N MET A 1 17.26 23.52 80.69
CA MET A 1 17.66 23.72 79.29
C MET A 1 17.50 22.34 78.58
N GLN A 2 16.29 22.08 78.06
CA GLN A 2 15.97 20.78 77.46
C GLN A 2 15.95 20.94 75.91
N LEU A 3 16.81 20.19 75.28
CA LEU A 3 16.96 20.14 73.84
C LEU A 3 15.97 19.07 73.29
N ARG A 4 14.93 19.52 72.56
CA ARG A 4 13.98 18.61 71.88
C ARG A 4 14.58 18.23 70.52
N VAL A 5 14.88 16.94 70.35
CA VAL A 5 15.23 16.33 69.04
C VAL A 5 13.96 16.04 68.28
N LEU A 6 13.78 16.70 67.15
CA LEU A 6 12.72 16.38 66.15
C LEU A 6 13.23 15.28 65.23
N VAL A 7 12.60 14.10 65.30
CA VAL A 7 12.82 13.01 64.33
C VAL A 7 11.88 13.26 63.16
N LEU A 8 12.45 13.59 61.99
CA LEU A 8 11.76 13.62 60.72
C LEU A 8 11.69 12.21 60.12
N ILE A 9 10.52 11.65 60.09
CA ILE A 9 10.24 10.41 59.36
C ILE A 9 10.03 10.78 57.88
N GLN A 10 11.04 10.44 57.02
CA GLN A 10 10.90 10.52 55.58
C GLN A 10 10.11 9.28 55.11
N LEU A 11 8.87 9.55 54.66
CA LEU A 11 8.04 8.56 53.93
C LEU A 11 8.61 8.44 52.50
N LEU A 12 9.30 7.38 52.21
CA LEU A 12 9.68 7.01 50.83
C LEU A 12 8.44 6.53 50.12
N LEU A 13 7.85 7.38 49.28
CA LEU A 13 6.89 6.99 48.24
C LEU A 13 7.65 6.26 47.14
N ILE A 14 7.54 4.95 47.13
CA ILE A 14 7.95 4.12 45.97
C ILE A 14 6.91 4.34 44.90
N ILE A 15 7.20 5.26 43.96
CA ILE A 15 6.44 5.40 42.71
C ILE A 15 6.88 4.25 41.83
N GLY A 16 6.07 3.18 41.80
CA GLY A 16 6.23 2.11 40.84
C GLY A 16 6.02 2.67 39.43
N CYS A 17 7.08 2.67 38.62
CA CYS A 17 6.96 2.86 37.18
C CYS A 17 6.11 1.73 36.59
N VAL A 18 4.84 2.00 36.36
CA VAL A 18 4.03 1.21 35.42
C VAL A 18 4.56 1.54 34.03
N PRO A 19 5.00 0.54 33.22
CA PRO A 19 5.37 0.83 31.84
C PRO A 19 4.12 1.38 31.15
N ALA A 20 4.20 2.62 30.68
CA ALA A 20 3.20 3.20 29.81
C ALA A 20 3.10 2.28 28.58
N LYS A 21 1.95 1.63 28.39
CA LYS A 21 1.59 1.10 27.08
C LYS A 21 1.66 2.30 26.13
N ASN A 22 2.63 2.28 25.25
CA ASN A 22 2.67 3.16 24.11
C ASN A 22 1.44 2.86 23.24
N ASN A 23 0.34 3.49 23.53
CA ASN A 23 -0.69 3.78 22.54
C ASN A 23 -0.05 4.81 21.60
N GLN A 24 0.78 4.36 20.67
CA GLN A 24 0.95 5.06 19.42
C GLN A 24 -0.40 4.97 18.69
N GLN A 25 -1.30 5.89 19.05
CA GLN A 25 -2.34 6.31 18.13
C GLN A 25 -1.59 6.77 16.88
N LEU A 26 -1.68 5.96 15.85
CA LEU A 26 -1.39 6.34 14.48
C LEU A 26 -2.34 7.50 14.15
N ASN A 27 -1.85 8.72 14.33
CA ASN A 27 -2.43 9.91 13.73
C ASN A 27 -2.10 9.88 12.24
N ASP A 28 -2.58 8.86 11.53
CA ASP A 28 -2.73 8.87 10.08
C ASP A 28 -4.14 9.38 9.78
N GLU A 29 -4.30 10.69 9.85
CA GLU A 29 -5.44 11.37 9.25
C GLU A 29 -5.42 11.06 7.74
N ASN A 30 -6.43 10.30 7.28
CA ASN A 30 -6.87 10.09 5.89
C ASN A 30 -6.29 8.91 5.08
N GLN A 31 -6.29 7.70 5.61
CA GLN A 31 -6.13 6.50 4.78
C GLN A 31 -7.27 5.51 5.06
N SER A 32 -8.34 5.63 4.32
CA SER A 32 -9.51 4.77 4.52
C SER A 32 -10.11 4.29 3.19
N GLU A 33 -10.59 3.07 3.14
CA GLU A 33 -11.03 2.35 1.94
C GLU A 33 -12.16 1.35 2.26
N VAL A 34 -13.04 0.99 1.30
CA VAL A 34 -14.31 0.30 1.59
C VAL A 34 -14.79 -0.66 0.48
N ILE A 35 -15.86 -1.44 0.78
CA ILE A 35 -16.57 -2.25 -0.20
C ILE A 35 -17.75 -1.47 -0.80
N TYR A 36 -17.75 -1.29 -2.12
CA TYR A 36 -18.80 -0.62 -2.90
C TYR A 36 -19.77 -1.65 -3.51
N GLY A 37 -20.92 -1.82 -2.89
CA GLY A 37 -21.95 -2.75 -3.39
C GLY A 37 -21.58 -4.23 -3.17
N THR A 38 -21.41 -4.99 -4.26
CA THR A 38 -20.99 -6.40 -4.21
C THR A 38 -19.48 -6.51 -4.18
N ASN A 39 -18.92 -7.24 -3.24
CA ASN A 39 -17.47 -7.44 -3.12
C ASN A 39 -16.87 -7.99 -4.43
N SER A 40 -16.01 -7.19 -5.05
CA SER A 40 -15.31 -7.50 -6.31
C SER A 40 -13.93 -8.15 -6.10
N ILE A 41 -13.45 -8.23 -4.85
CA ILE A 41 -12.11 -8.72 -4.52
C ILE A 41 -11.99 -10.22 -4.81
N LYS A 42 -10.95 -10.58 -5.55
CA LYS A 42 -10.68 -11.97 -5.96
C LYS A 42 -9.25 -12.37 -5.63
N LYS A 43 -9.07 -13.58 -5.14
CA LYS A 43 -7.77 -14.22 -5.02
C LYS A 43 -7.18 -14.47 -6.41
N ILE A 44 -5.90 -14.19 -6.57
CA ILE A 44 -5.19 -14.39 -7.83
C ILE A 44 -4.71 -15.83 -7.92
N GLN A 45 -5.19 -16.52 -8.97
CA GLN A 45 -4.71 -17.82 -9.43
C GLN A 45 -4.12 -17.62 -10.83
N LEU A 46 -2.80 -17.58 -10.93
CA LEU A 46 -2.10 -17.12 -12.13
C LEU A 46 -2.43 -17.93 -13.39
N GLU A 47 -2.79 -19.18 -13.22
CA GLU A 47 -3.16 -20.11 -14.30
C GLU A 47 -4.43 -19.64 -15.03
N LYS A 48 -5.36 -19.01 -14.32
CA LYS A 48 -6.60 -18.45 -14.92
C LYS A 48 -6.32 -17.32 -15.90
N TYR A 49 -5.15 -16.68 -15.79
CA TYR A 49 -4.74 -15.56 -16.63
C TYR A 49 -3.77 -16.00 -17.77
N SER A 50 -3.57 -17.29 -17.97
CA SER A 50 -2.67 -17.83 -19.02
C SER A 50 -3.02 -17.37 -20.44
N LYS A 51 -4.32 -17.18 -20.71
CA LYS A 51 -4.84 -16.69 -22.01
C LYS A 51 -5.00 -15.17 -22.06
N MET A 52 -4.61 -14.44 -21.02
CA MET A 52 -4.71 -12.99 -20.88
C MET A 52 -3.34 -12.36 -20.61
N PRO A 53 -2.44 -12.31 -21.60
CA PRO A 53 -1.02 -12.00 -21.38
C PRO A 53 -0.79 -10.61 -20.76
N ALA A 54 -1.56 -9.60 -21.16
CA ALA A 54 -1.44 -8.26 -20.58
C ALA A 54 -1.82 -8.23 -19.10
N MET A 55 -2.95 -8.85 -18.73
CA MET A 55 -3.39 -8.92 -17.34
C MET A 55 -2.42 -9.78 -16.51
N LYS A 56 -1.95 -10.91 -17.05
CA LYS A 56 -0.92 -11.74 -16.41
C LYS A 56 0.35 -10.93 -16.12
N ASN A 57 0.79 -10.12 -17.09
CA ASN A 57 1.95 -9.24 -16.89
C ASN A 57 1.68 -8.20 -15.79
N ASN A 58 0.51 -7.57 -15.77
CA ASN A 58 0.14 -6.60 -14.75
C ASN A 58 0.13 -7.23 -13.33
N ILE A 59 -0.31 -8.49 -13.21
CA ILE A 59 -0.22 -9.26 -11.96
C ILE A 59 1.25 -9.47 -11.54
N LEU A 60 2.09 -9.90 -12.46
CA LEU A 60 3.50 -10.16 -12.17
C LEU A 60 4.29 -8.89 -11.86
N ALA A 61 3.94 -7.76 -12.47
CA ALA A 61 4.59 -6.47 -12.31
C ALA A 61 4.10 -5.68 -11.08
N SER A 62 3.02 -6.10 -10.43
CA SER A 62 2.54 -5.50 -9.19
C SER A 62 3.32 -6.05 -7.99
N VAL A 63 3.74 -5.18 -7.07
CA VAL A 63 4.69 -5.48 -6.02
C VAL A 63 4.15 -5.08 -4.65
N ALA A 64 4.45 -5.90 -3.62
CA ALA A 64 4.21 -5.57 -2.21
C ALA A 64 5.37 -4.77 -1.64
N LEU A 65 5.08 -3.79 -0.79
CA LEU A 65 6.05 -3.12 0.04
C LEU A 65 6.02 -3.76 1.43
N VAL A 66 7.15 -4.31 1.85
CA VAL A 66 7.32 -5.09 3.09
C VAL A 66 8.43 -4.47 3.92
N ASP A 67 8.24 -4.36 5.23
CA ASP A 67 9.30 -3.96 6.15
C ASP A 67 10.42 -5.02 6.19
N GLU A 68 11.67 -4.59 6.13
CA GLU A 68 12.83 -5.49 6.19
C GLU A 68 12.82 -6.39 7.42
N GLY A 69 12.41 -5.85 8.57
CA GLY A 69 12.33 -6.60 9.82
C GLY A 69 11.39 -7.81 9.76
N ASN A 70 10.47 -7.85 8.80
CA ASN A 70 9.57 -8.99 8.59
C ASN A 70 10.16 -10.08 7.67
N LEU A 71 11.41 -9.93 7.22
CA LEU A 71 12.08 -10.87 6.32
C LEU A 71 13.38 -11.40 6.95
N ILE A 72 13.40 -12.68 7.31
CA ILE A 72 14.62 -13.32 7.80
C ILE A 72 15.35 -13.99 6.65
N ASP A 73 16.56 -13.54 6.37
CA ASP A 73 17.41 -14.11 5.31
C ASP A 73 17.79 -15.56 5.66
N LYS A 74 17.45 -16.49 4.79
CA LYS A 74 17.86 -17.88 4.81
C LYS A 74 18.71 -18.17 3.56
N ARG A 75 19.39 -19.30 3.54
CA ARG A 75 20.33 -19.63 2.43
C ARG A 75 19.72 -19.46 1.03
N ASN A 76 18.49 -19.92 0.79
CA ASN A 76 17.86 -19.96 -0.55
C ASN A 76 16.56 -19.13 -0.65
N TYR A 77 16.01 -18.65 0.47
CA TYR A 77 14.74 -17.93 0.54
C TYR A 77 14.76 -16.93 1.68
N PHE A 78 13.76 -16.05 1.74
CA PHE A 78 13.42 -15.31 2.94
C PHE A 78 12.27 -15.98 3.67
N GLN A 79 12.45 -16.19 4.98
CA GLN A 79 11.34 -16.54 5.85
C GLN A 79 10.52 -15.29 6.13
N LEU A 80 9.20 -15.41 5.99
CA LEU A 80 8.24 -14.33 6.21
C LEU A 80 7.76 -14.37 7.66
N LEU A 81 7.89 -13.26 8.39
CA LEU A 81 7.30 -13.07 9.70
C LEU A 81 5.91 -12.45 9.53
N SER A 82 4.94 -13.28 9.16
CA SER A 82 3.55 -12.88 9.00
C SER A 82 2.70 -13.30 10.19
N GLU A 83 1.63 -12.59 10.41
CA GLU A 83 0.59 -12.88 11.41
C GLU A 83 -0.79 -12.84 10.73
N THR A 84 -1.81 -13.40 11.35
CA THR A 84 -3.16 -13.31 10.77
C THR A 84 -3.70 -11.89 10.88
N ALA A 85 -4.52 -11.49 9.92
CA ALA A 85 -5.15 -10.17 9.96
C ALA A 85 -6.04 -9.97 11.18
N ASN A 86 -6.63 -11.06 11.71
CA ASN A 86 -7.38 -11.00 12.97
C ASN A 86 -6.46 -10.64 14.15
N GLU A 87 -5.30 -11.29 14.27
CA GLU A 87 -4.34 -11.02 15.35
C GLU A 87 -3.84 -9.56 15.28
N LYS A 88 -3.54 -9.08 14.09
CA LYS A 88 -2.98 -7.75 13.88
C LYS A 88 -3.99 -6.62 14.03
N TYR A 89 -5.18 -6.79 13.47
CA TYR A 89 -6.17 -5.72 13.32
C TYR A 89 -7.47 -5.94 14.10
N GLN A 90 -7.54 -6.98 14.92
CA GLN A 90 -8.71 -7.34 15.76
C GLN A 90 -10.00 -7.47 14.92
N LEU A 91 -9.90 -8.09 13.74
CA LEU A 91 -11.05 -8.28 12.87
C LEU A 91 -12.06 -9.24 13.49
N CYS A 92 -13.35 -9.03 13.23
CA CYS A 92 -14.39 -9.94 13.71
C CYS A 92 -14.23 -11.34 13.12
N LYS A 93 -14.49 -12.37 13.90
CA LYS A 93 -14.43 -13.77 13.44
C LYS A 93 -15.34 -13.97 12.23
N GLY A 94 -14.79 -14.52 11.14
CA GLY A 94 -15.52 -14.70 9.87
C GLY A 94 -15.62 -13.46 8.99
N SER A 95 -15.02 -12.33 9.40
CA SER A 95 -14.84 -11.13 8.57
C SER A 95 -13.92 -11.40 7.39
N LEU A 96 -14.08 -10.60 6.34
CA LEU A 96 -13.18 -10.64 5.18
C LEU A 96 -11.72 -10.50 5.65
N PHE A 97 -10.82 -11.31 5.12
CA PHE A 97 -9.39 -11.39 5.44
C PHE A 97 -9.02 -11.90 6.84
N ALA A 98 -9.95 -12.04 7.80
CA ALA A 98 -9.61 -12.32 9.21
C ALA A 98 -8.62 -13.48 9.41
N GLN A 99 -8.69 -14.52 8.60
CA GLN A 99 -7.83 -15.70 8.67
C GLN A 99 -6.63 -15.65 7.69
N GLU A 100 -6.49 -14.57 6.90
CA GLU A 100 -5.38 -14.45 5.97
C GLU A 100 -4.13 -13.93 6.66
N GLN A 101 -2.96 -14.41 6.23
CA GLN A 101 -1.67 -13.93 6.68
C GLN A 101 -1.39 -12.56 6.08
N THR A 102 -0.86 -11.64 6.87
CA THR A 102 -0.53 -10.27 6.48
C THR A 102 0.92 -9.94 6.82
N ILE A 103 1.60 -9.18 5.93
CA ILE A 103 3.01 -8.83 6.09
C ILE A 103 3.35 -7.49 5.42
N SER A 104 2.68 -7.13 4.31
CA SER A 104 2.97 -5.89 3.59
C SER A 104 2.19 -4.71 4.16
N PHE A 105 2.66 -3.50 3.86
CA PHE A 105 2.01 -2.27 4.31
C PHE A 105 1.52 -1.40 3.15
N CYS A 106 2.03 -1.60 1.94
CA CYS A 106 1.67 -0.86 0.72
C CYS A 106 1.85 -1.73 -0.53
N SER A 107 1.38 -1.19 -1.64
CA SER A 107 1.48 -1.75 -2.98
C SER A 107 2.30 -0.85 -3.90
N GLY A 108 2.73 -1.37 -5.04
CA GLY A 108 3.41 -0.62 -6.07
C GLY A 108 3.40 -1.35 -7.41
N VAL A 109 3.98 -0.74 -8.43
CA VAL A 109 4.04 -1.33 -9.77
C VAL A 109 5.34 -1.02 -10.49
N LEU A 110 5.86 -2.01 -11.20
CA LEU A 110 7.07 -1.90 -12.03
C LEU A 110 6.74 -1.17 -13.34
N ILE A 111 7.28 0.03 -13.54
CA ILE A 111 7.07 0.86 -14.74
C ILE A 111 8.29 0.91 -15.68
N ARG A 112 9.46 0.45 -15.21
CA ARG A 112 10.71 0.24 -15.94
C ARG A 112 11.45 -0.96 -15.32
N PRO A 113 12.45 -1.57 -15.97
CA PRO A 113 13.10 -2.77 -15.44
C PRO A 113 13.57 -2.71 -13.98
N ASN A 114 13.88 -1.54 -13.46
CA ASN A 114 14.28 -1.32 -12.07
C ASN A 114 13.65 -0.07 -11.44
N LEU A 115 12.48 0.34 -11.92
CA LEU A 115 11.78 1.53 -11.40
C LEU A 115 10.36 1.17 -10.97
N ILE A 116 10.10 1.36 -9.69
CA ILE A 116 8.78 1.18 -9.07
C ILE A 116 8.10 2.54 -8.93
N LEU A 117 6.81 2.54 -9.21
CA LEU A 117 5.88 3.60 -8.90
C LEU A 117 5.00 3.14 -7.73
N THR A 118 4.88 3.96 -6.68
CA THR A 118 4.08 3.70 -5.47
C THR A 118 3.55 5.02 -4.89
N ALA A 119 2.79 4.99 -3.80
CA ALA A 119 2.36 6.20 -3.10
C ALA A 119 3.52 6.82 -2.29
N ALA A 120 3.55 8.15 -2.19
CA ALA A 120 4.61 8.85 -1.46
C ALA A 120 4.54 8.57 0.05
N HIS A 121 3.33 8.53 0.62
CA HIS A 121 3.15 8.23 2.04
C HIS A 121 3.66 6.84 2.44
N CYS A 122 3.75 5.88 1.52
CA CYS A 122 4.33 4.57 1.77
C CYS A 122 5.83 4.62 2.13
N LEU A 123 6.51 5.72 1.81
CA LEU A 123 7.95 5.89 2.04
C LEU A 123 8.28 7.11 2.92
N ASN A 124 7.28 7.84 3.40
CA ASN A 124 7.48 9.09 4.14
C ASN A 124 6.58 9.19 5.38
N ASN A 125 6.30 8.08 6.04
CA ASN A 125 5.48 8.05 7.26
C ASN A 125 6.30 8.03 8.57
N GLY A 126 7.59 8.36 8.51
CA GLY A 126 8.49 8.37 9.67
C GLY A 126 9.00 6.99 10.10
N ILE A 127 8.36 5.90 9.66
CA ILE A 127 8.73 4.51 9.97
C ILE A 127 9.31 3.82 8.74
N ASN A 128 8.64 3.96 7.60
CA ASN A 128 9.03 3.31 6.35
C ASN A 128 9.86 4.26 5.49
N HIS A 129 11.13 3.92 5.36
CA HIS A 129 12.09 4.60 4.48
C HIS A 129 12.62 3.62 3.45
N CYS A 130 13.22 4.16 2.40
CA CYS A 130 13.86 3.36 1.35
C CYS A 130 14.76 2.24 1.92
N GLU A 131 15.52 2.54 2.95
CA GLU A 131 16.46 1.61 3.57
C GLU A 131 15.79 0.36 4.16
N ASN A 132 14.64 0.55 4.80
CA ASN A 132 13.91 -0.52 5.50
C ASN A 132 12.81 -1.16 4.65
N THR A 133 12.61 -0.68 3.41
CA THR A 133 11.57 -1.20 2.53
C THR A 133 12.13 -2.23 1.58
N ARG A 134 11.46 -3.39 1.52
CA ARG A 134 11.68 -4.43 0.52
C ARG A 134 10.51 -4.48 -0.45
N PHE A 135 10.82 -4.57 -1.73
CA PHE A 135 9.85 -4.69 -2.82
C PHE A 135 9.74 -6.16 -3.18
N VAL A 136 8.60 -6.75 -2.86
CA VAL A 136 8.39 -8.20 -2.96
C VAL A 136 7.41 -8.49 -4.09
N PHE A 137 7.93 -9.06 -5.17
CA PHE A 137 7.12 -9.55 -6.27
C PHE A 137 6.54 -10.92 -5.95
N ASN A 138 5.44 -11.26 -6.61
CA ASN A 138 4.86 -12.60 -6.54
C ASN A 138 4.47 -13.06 -5.13
N LEU A 139 4.16 -12.14 -4.21
CA LEU A 139 3.72 -12.45 -2.86
C LEU A 139 2.25 -12.93 -2.90
N ARG A 140 2.06 -14.24 -2.92
CA ARG A 140 0.77 -14.92 -3.04
C ARG A 140 0.42 -15.72 -1.80
N GLU A 141 -0.78 -16.27 -1.78
CA GLU A 141 -1.32 -17.04 -0.67
C GLU A 141 -0.44 -18.24 -0.30
N ASP A 142 0.12 -18.94 -1.27
CA ASP A 142 1.00 -20.08 -1.03
C ASP A 142 2.34 -19.69 -0.38
N ASN A 143 2.89 -18.51 -0.73
CA ASN A 143 4.09 -17.99 -0.08
C ASN A 143 3.82 -17.64 1.39
N LEU A 144 2.70 -16.96 1.65
CA LEU A 144 2.32 -16.58 3.01
C LEU A 144 1.97 -17.79 3.88
N ASN A 145 1.26 -18.78 3.33
CA ASN A 145 0.92 -20.01 4.04
C ASN A 145 2.16 -20.85 4.39
N ARG A 146 3.18 -20.86 3.51
CA ARG A 146 4.47 -21.49 3.77
C ARG A 146 5.44 -20.61 4.54
N GLN A 147 5.10 -19.33 4.72
CA GLN A 147 5.97 -18.30 5.29
C GLN A 147 7.34 -18.23 4.59
N GLN A 148 7.36 -18.33 3.26
CA GLN A 148 8.58 -18.34 2.46
C GLN A 148 8.39 -17.61 1.14
N ILE A 149 9.41 -16.84 0.75
CA ILE A 149 9.51 -16.19 -0.56
C ILE A 149 10.93 -16.38 -1.14
N GLU A 150 11.02 -16.68 -2.42
CA GLU A 150 12.31 -16.84 -3.11
C GLU A 150 13.07 -15.51 -3.17
N LYS A 151 14.38 -15.54 -2.98
CA LYS A 151 15.23 -14.35 -2.99
C LYS A 151 15.13 -13.53 -4.26
N ASN A 152 14.90 -14.18 -5.40
CA ASN A 152 14.75 -13.51 -6.69
C ASN A 152 13.53 -12.57 -6.77
N ASN A 153 12.54 -12.80 -5.92
CA ASN A 153 11.33 -11.98 -5.84
C ASN A 153 11.46 -10.80 -4.87
N VAL A 154 12.55 -10.69 -4.11
CA VAL A 154 12.76 -9.63 -3.09
C VAL A 154 13.84 -8.68 -3.58
N PHE A 155 13.51 -7.39 -3.63
CA PHE A 155 14.39 -6.32 -4.10
C PHE A 155 14.57 -5.26 -3.03
N ASN A 156 15.79 -4.69 -2.95
CA ASN A 156 16.09 -3.59 -2.07
C ASN A 156 15.75 -2.25 -2.76
N CYS A 157 15.41 -1.27 -1.96
CA CYS A 157 15.41 0.11 -2.40
C CYS A 157 16.85 0.58 -2.61
N LYS A 158 17.22 0.97 -3.83
CA LYS A 158 18.52 1.59 -4.09
C LYS A 158 18.50 3.07 -3.76
N LYS A 159 17.47 3.77 -4.21
CA LYS A 159 17.21 5.18 -3.88
C LYS A 159 15.80 5.60 -4.29
N VAL A 160 15.28 6.59 -3.61
CA VAL A 160 14.10 7.33 -4.04
C VAL A 160 14.53 8.35 -5.10
N ILE A 161 13.95 8.24 -6.30
CA ILE A 161 14.20 9.16 -7.43
C ILE A 161 13.35 10.42 -7.27
N TYR A 162 12.09 10.22 -6.86
CA TYR A 162 11.13 11.28 -6.63
C TYR A 162 10.20 10.87 -5.48
N ILE A 163 9.88 11.81 -4.62
CA ILE A 163 8.83 11.68 -3.62
C ILE A 163 7.98 12.94 -3.65
N GLY A 164 6.70 12.75 -3.94
CA GLY A 164 5.74 13.83 -4.00
C GLY A 164 5.49 14.43 -2.63
N LYS A 165 5.26 15.74 -2.61
CA LYS A 165 4.91 16.50 -1.41
C LYS A 165 3.55 17.17 -1.64
N GLU A 166 2.87 17.45 -0.54
CA GLU A 166 1.73 18.37 -0.58
C GLU A 166 2.26 19.77 -0.87
N ASN A 167 1.75 20.40 -1.92
CA ASN A 167 2.05 21.78 -2.25
C ASN A 167 0.74 22.51 -2.54
N ASN A 168 0.45 23.58 -1.80
CA ASN A 168 -0.76 24.40 -1.94
C ASN A 168 -2.08 23.59 -1.92
N GLY A 169 -2.19 22.57 -1.03
CA GLY A 169 -3.36 21.71 -0.91
C GLY A 169 -3.49 20.63 -2.01
N VAL A 170 -2.57 20.59 -2.98
CA VAL A 170 -2.49 19.54 -3.99
C VAL A 170 -1.52 18.46 -3.53
N LYS A 171 -2.04 17.29 -3.19
CA LYS A 171 -1.23 16.13 -2.81
C LYS A 171 -0.73 15.42 -4.06
N ASN A 172 0.57 15.54 -4.34
CA ASN A 172 1.27 14.67 -5.31
C ASN A 172 1.74 13.40 -4.60
N ASP A 173 0.80 12.59 -4.14
CA ASP A 173 1.07 11.44 -3.29
C ASP A 173 1.59 10.23 -4.09
N PHE A 174 2.68 10.40 -4.84
CA PHE A 174 3.37 9.29 -5.48
C PHE A 174 4.89 9.40 -5.33
N ALA A 175 5.56 8.27 -5.42
CA ALA A 175 7.00 8.16 -5.38
C ALA A 175 7.53 7.28 -6.52
N LEU A 176 8.72 7.61 -7.01
CA LEU A 176 9.50 6.81 -7.94
C LEU A 176 10.73 6.25 -7.21
N VAL A 177 10.85 4.93 -7.21
CA VAL A 177 11.89 4.21 -6.48
C VAL A 177 12.72 3.37 -7.41
N GLN A 178 14.02 3.57 -7.37
CA GLN A 178 14.96 2.70 -8.08
C GLN A 178 15.28 1.47 -7.24
N LEU A 179 15.08 0.29 -7.81
CA LEU A 179 15.49 -0.98 -7.23
C LEU A 179 17.01 -1.19 -7.37
N ASP A 180 17.55 -2.05 -6.51
CA ASP A 180 18.97 -2.44 -6.50
C ASP A 180 19.42 -3.16 -7.79
N ARG A 181 18.49 -3.82 -8.49
CA ARG A 181 18.73 -4.54 -9.75
C ARG A 181 17.48 -4.51 -10.64
N ALA A 182 17.63 -4.90 -11.90
CA ALA A 182 16.50 -5.09 -12.81
C ALA A 182 15.67 -6.32 -12.41
N ALA A 183 14.36 -6.18 -12.41
CA ALA A 183 13.44 -7.29 -12.24
C ALA A 183 13.34 -8.13 -13.53
N GLN A 184 13.14 -9.44 -13.36
CA GLN A 184 12.91 -10.36 -14.48
C GLN A 184 11.42 -10.43 -14.85
N VAL A 185 10.76 -9.29 -14.83
CA VAL A 185 9.34 -9.10 -15.15
C VAL A 185 9.25 -7.92 -16.10
N GLU A 186 8.39 -8.03 -17.11
CA GLU A 186 8.15 -6.93 -18.03
C GLU A 186 7.42 -5.79 -17.29
N PRO A 187 7.87 -4.53 -17.42
CA PRO A 187 7.15 -3.38 -16.89
C PRO A 187 5.74 -3.28 -17.48
N VAL A 188 4.82 -2.69 -16.73
CA VAL A 188 3.46 -2.46 -17.22
C VAL A 188 3.44 -1.45 -18.35
N LYS A 189 2.48 -1.59 -19.25
CA LYS A 189 2.22 -0.58 -20.29
C LYS A 189 1.48 0.61 -19.67
N MET A 190 2.06 1.79 -19.78
CA MET A 190 1.47 3.04 -19.32
C MET A 190 0.69 3.70 -20.46
N SER A 191 -0.50 4.21 -20.18
CA SER A 191 -1.24 5.03 -21.14
C SER A 191 -0.53 6.38 -21.32
N LYS A 192 -0.39 6.88 -22.55
CA LYS A 192 0.28 8.17 -22.80
C LYS A 192 -0.67 9.33 -22.57
N ASP A 193 -1.83 9.30 -23.21
CA ASP A 193 -2.80 10.40 -23.25
C ASP A 193 -4.18 9.91 -22.80
N HIS A 194 -4.26 9.48 -21.51
CA HIS A 194 -5.51 8.90 -21.00
C HIS A 194 -6.56 9.96 -20.74
N ILE A 195 -7.74 9.76 -21.32
CA ILE A 195 -8.93 10.58 -21.07
C ILE A 195 -9.84 9.79 -20.12
N TYR A 196 -9.96 10.29 -18.88
CA TYR A 196 -10.80 9.68 -17.86
C TYR A 196 -12.29 9.91 -18.17
N LYS A 197 -13.08 8.85 -18.14
CA LYS A 197 -14.51 8.90 -18.41
C LYS A 197 -15.32 8.44 -17.19
N ASN A 198 -16.42 9.11 -16.91
CA ASN A 198 -17.31 8.66 -15.86
C ASN A 198 -17.85 7.25 -16.17
N LYS A 199 -17.90 6.38 -15.16
CA LYS A 199 -18.27 4.95 -15.28
C LYS A 199 -17.34 4.13 -16.19
N GLN A 200 -16.10 4.58 -16.40
CA GLN A 200 -15.08 3.76 -17.06
C GLN A 200 -14.70 2.60 -16.15
N SER A 201 -14.79 1.38 -16.67
CA SER A 201 -14.42 0.18 -15.90
C SER A 201 -12.92 0.08 -15.71
N ILE A 202 -12.51 -0.12 -14.46
CA ILE A 202 -11.12 -0.18 -14.02
C ILE A 202 -10.89 -1.40 -13.13
N TYR A 203 -9.60 -1.72 -12.92
CA TYR A 203 -9.21 -2.70 -11.91
C TYR A 203 -7.87 -2.34 -11.28
N THR A 204 -7.62 -2.94 -10.13
CA THR A 204 -6.35 -2.89 -9.43
C THR A 204 -5.82 -4.28 -9.12
N ILE A 205 -4.50 -4.36 -8.96
CA ILE A 205 -3.78 -5.50 -8.39
C ILE A 205 -3.00 -4.96 -7.20
N GLY A 206 -3.30 -5.46 -6.01
CA GLY A 206 -2.68 -4.94 -4.79
C GLY A 206 -2.70 -5.93 -3.64
N TYR A 207 -2.38 -5.44 -2.45
CA TYR A 207 -2.17 -6.24 -1.25
C TYR A 207 -3.05 -5.71 -0.09
N PRO A 208 -4.38 -5.89 -0.17
CA PRO A 208 -5.31 -5.35 0.82
C PRO A 208 -4.95 -5.82 2.22
N ILE A 209 -4.94 -4.91 3.18
CA ILE A 209 -4.50 -5.10 4.59
C ILE A 209 -3.17 -5.86 4.75
N GLY A 210 -2.33 -5.80 3.72
CA GLY A 210 -1.05 -6.49 3.70
C GLY A 210 -1.10 -7.99 3.41
N THR A 211 -2.26 -8.54 3.00
CA THR A 211 -2.44 -9.95 2.66
C THR A 211 -1.81 -10.32 1.31
N ALA A 212 -2.03 -11.53 0.85
CA ALA A 212 -1.62 -11.98 -0.48
C ALA A 212 -2.24 -11.13 -1.59
N GLN A 213 -1.56 -11.05 -2.71
CA GLN A 213 -1.98 -10.32 -3.90
C GLN A 213 -3.44 -10.63 -4.30
N LYS A 214 -4.22 -9.59 -4.51
CA LYS A 214 -5.63 -9.66 -4.92
C LYS A 214 -5.89 -8.79 -6.16
N TYR A 215 -6.93 -9.16 -6.87
CA TYR A 215 -7.58 -8.36 -7.91
C TYR A 215 -8.84 -7.73 -7.33
N ALA A 216 -9.11 -6.50 -7.67
CA ALA A 216 -10.41 -5.86 -7.44
C ALA A 216 -10.79 -5.01 -8.65
N SER A 217 -12.09 -4.87 -8.93
CA SER A 217 -12.60 -4.09 -10.06
C SER A 217 -13.70 -3.13 -9.62
N GLY A 218 -13.86 -2.07 -10.38
CA GLY A 218 -14.84 -1.03 -10.15
C GLY A 218 -14.90 -0.06 -11.31
N ASP A 219 -15.42 1.14 -11.04
CA ASP A 219 -15.62 2.17 -12.05
C ASP A 219 -15.09 3.52 -11.58
N LEU A 220 -14.64 4.35 -12.53
CA LEU A 220 -14.31 5.75 -12.29
C LEU A 220 -15.56 6.59 -12.01
N ARG A 221 -15.40 7.54 -11.09
CA ARG A 221 -16.37 8.59 -10.79
C ARG A 221 -15.73 9.94 -11.06
N ILE A 222 -16.18 10.61 -12.10
CA ILE A 222 -15.74 11.96 -12.42
C ILE A 222 -16.71 12.95 -11.82
N GLN A 223 -16.25 13.81 -10.93
CA GLN A 223 -16.99 14.91 -10.35
C GLN A 223 -16.43 16.21 -10.87
N LEU A 224 -17.29 17.08 -11.40
CA LEU A 224 -16.89 18.35 -12.05
C LEU A 224 -16.20 19.32 -11.11
N GLU A 225 -16.39 19.16 -9.79
CA GLU A 225 -15.85 20.04 -8.75
C GLU A 225 -14.55 19.51 -8.13
N GLN A 226 -14.04 18.36 -8.56
CA GLN A 226 -12.84 17.74 -7.99
C GLN A 226 -11.72 17.65 -9.01
N ASP A 227 -10.52 18.07 -8.60
CA ASP A 227 -9.30 18.07 -9.43
C ASP A 227 -8.77 16.65 -9.76
N VAL A 228 -9.27 15.64 -9.06
CA VAL A 228 -8.83 14.25 -9.24
C VAL A 228 -10.02 13.30 -9.37
N PRO A 229 -9.95 12.31 -10.28
CA PRO A 229 -10.97 11.28 -10.38
C PRO A 229 -11.09 10.47 -9.09
N LEU A 230 -12.32 10.13 -8.74
CA LEU A 230 -12.63 9.16 -7.69
C LEU A 230 -12.97 7.80 -8.31
N MET A 231 -12.94 6.77 -7.49
CA MET A 231 -13.22 5.40 -7.91
C MET A 231 -14.20 4.72 -6.94
N ASN A 232 -15.10 3.89 -7.46
CA ASN A 232 -15.80 2.87 -6.70
C ASN A 232 -15.01 1.57 -6.84
N LEU A 233 -14.03 1.36 -5.98
CA LEU A 233 -13.11 0.22 -6.07
C LEU A 233 -12.99 -0.41 -4.68
N ASP A 234 -13.22 -1.72 -4.59
CA ASP A 234 -13.12 -2.43 -3.33
C ASP A 234 -11.65 -2.64 -2.97
N VAL A 235 -11.13 -1.73 -2.16
CA VAL A 235 -9.75 -1.72 -1.71
C VAL A 235 -9.67 -1.45 -0.21
N PHE A 236 -8.52 -1.67 0.38
CA PHE A 236 -8.24 -1.51 1.80
C PHE A 236 -6.83 -0.96 1.98
N PHE A 237 -6.50 -0.43 3.16
CA PHE A 237 -5.12 -0.06 3.46
C PHE A 237 -4.16 -1.20 3.04
N GLY A 238 -2.94 -0.88 2.64
CA GLY A 238 -2.05 -1.83 1.98
C GLY A 238 -2.20 -1.86 0.45
N ASN A 239 -3.36 -1.47 -0.12
CA ASN A 239 -3.48 -1.22 -1.55
C ASN A 239 -2.89 0.13 -1.99
N SER A 240 -2.60 1.05 -1.06
CA SER A 240 -1.98 2.36 -1.33
C SER A 240 -0.75 2.24 -2.22
N GLY A 241 -0.66 3.04 -3.27
CA GLY A 241 0.38 2.94 -4.30
C GLY A 241 0.15 1.82 -5.32
N GLY A 242 -0.92 1.06 -5.20
CA GLY A 242 -1.32 0.03 -6.16
C GLY A 242 -1.72 0.63 -7.51
N PRO A 243 -1.43 -0.08 -8.62
CA PRO A 243 -1.74 0.38 -9.97
C PRO A 243 -3.25 0.37 -10.23
N ILE A 244 -3.72 1.37 -10.96
CA ILE A 244 -5.06 1.40 -11.53
C ILE A 244 -4.94 1.20 -13.03
N PHE A 245 -5.60 0.17 -13.54
CA PHE A 245 -5.60 -0.20 -14.94
C PHE A 245 -6.97 0.03 -15.57
N ASP A 246 -6.97 0.49 -16.81
CA ASP A 246 -8.15 0.45 -17.67
C ASP A 246 -8.49 -1.01 -18.02
N GLN A 247 -9.71 -1.42 -17.74
CA GLN A 247 -10.14 -2.81 -17.97
C GLN A 247 -10.22 -3.17 -19.47
N GLN A 248 -10.37 -2.18 -20.36
CA GLN A 248 -10.53 -2.38 -21.78
C GLN A 248 -9.22 -2.74 -22.50
N ASN A 249 -8.13 -2.07 -22.12
CA ASN A 249 -6.84 -2.20 -22.80
C ASN A 249 -5.70 -2.69 -21.88
N ASN A 250 -5.96 -2.86 -20.57
CA ASN A 250 -5.00 -3.28 -19.54
C ASN A 250 -3.79 -2.32 -19.38
N GLN A 251 -3.93 -1.06 -19.75
CA GLN A 251 -2.89 -0.06 -19.54
C GLN A 251 -3.03 0.60 -18.17
N LEU A 252 -1.89 0.92 -17.56
CA LEU A 252 -1.83 1.73 -16.35
C LEU A 252 -2.35 3.13 -16.65
N ILE A 253 -3.30 3.61 -15.84
CA ILE A 253 -3.90 4.94 -15.95
C ILE A 253 -3.67 5.81 -14.72
N GLY A 254 -3.16 5.24 -13.63
CA GLY A 254 -2.85 5.96 -12.40
C GLY A 254 -2.54 5.05 -11.24
N LEU A 255 -2.54 5.63 -10.04
CA LEU A 255 -2.31 4.93 -8.78
C LEU A 255 -3.45 5.17 -7.81
N LEU A 256 -3.67 4.21 -6.92
CA LEU A 256 -4.46 4.39 -5.72
C LEU A 256 -3.65 5.19 -4.68
N SER A 257 -4.25 6.26 -4.15
CA SER A 257 -3.65 7.05 -3.07
C SER A 257 -4.35 6.80 -1.75
N ALA A 258 -5.55 7.27 -1.59
CA ALA A 258 -6.30 7.25 -0.34
C ALA A 258 -7.79 7.08 -0.59
N GLY A 259 -8.51 6.69 0.43
CA GLY A 259 -9.94 6.46 0.36
C GLY A 259 -10.67 6.75 1.66
N GLU A 260 -11.72 5.99 1.92
CA GLU A 260 -12.53 6.06 3.11
C GLU A 260 -12.11 5.06 4.19
N GLU A 261 -12.66 5.20 5.39
CA GLU A 261 -12.39 4.28 6.50
C GLU A 261 -12.76 2.84 6.15
N ASP A 262 -11.77 1.94 6.21
CA ASP A 262 -11.89 0.53 5.83
C ASP A 262 -12.82 -0.29 6.71
N PHE A 263 -12.75 -0.03 8.00
CA PHE A 263 -13.35 -0.86 9.01
C PHE A 263 -14.17 -0.02 9.99
N ILE A 264 -15.25 -0.58 10.45
CA ILE A 264 -16.07 -0.05 11.54
C ILE A 264 -16.03 -1.00 12.73
N GLU A 265 -15.99 -0.42 13.93
CA GLU A 265 -16.08 -1.21 15.15
C GLU A 265 -17.50 -1.79 15.31
N SER A 266 -17.56 -3.08 15.57
CA SER A 266 -18.81 -3.78 15.87
C SER A 266 -19.18 -3.60 17.35
N LYS A 267 -20.44 -3.92 17.72
CA LYS A 267 -20.91 -3.88 19.10
C LYS A 267 -20.11 -4.81 20.03
N ASN A 268 -19.38 -5.78 19.48
CA ASN A 268 -18.57 -6.75 20.22
C ASN A 268 -17.09 -6.32 20.36
N GLY A 269 -16.74 -5.09 19.98
CA GLY A 269 -15.39 -4.55 20.08
C GLY A 269 -14.39 -5.12 19.06
N CYS A 270 -14.86 -5.80 18.01
CA CYS A 270 -14.03 -6.22 16.88
C CYS A 270 -14.35 -5.40 15.64
N TYR A 271 -13.46 -5.40 14.65
CA TYR A 271 -13.59 -4.61 13.43
C TYR A 271 -14.13 -5.43 12.26
N GLN A 272 -15.00 -4.82 11.46
CA GLN A 272 -15.54 -5.42 10.25
C GLN A 272 -15.47 -4.44 9.07
N PRO A 273 -15.33 -4.92 7.82
CA PRO A 273 -15.28 -4.05 6.66
C PRO A 273 -16.49 -3.13 6.58
N LYS A 274 -16.24 -1.84 6.37
CA LYS A 274 -17.29 -0.86 6.09
C LYS A 274 -17.93 -1.20 4.74
N LYS A 275 -19.22 -1.02 4.61
CA LYS A 275 -19.96 -1.22 3.36
C LYS A 275 -20.59 0.08 2.92
N CYS A 276 -20.26 0.48 1.70
CA CYS A 276 -20.85 1.65 1.07
C CYS A 276 -22.13 1.29 0.33
N GLN A 277 -23.25 1.79 0.85
CA GLN A 277 -24.54 1.63 0.20
C GLN A 277 -24.90 2.87 -0.62
N ASN A 278 -25.33 2.67 -1.88
CA ASN A 278 -26.01 3.68 -2.71
C ASN A 278 -25.30 5.04 -2.82
N GLY A 279 -24.01 5.06 -3.07
CA GLY A 279 -23.28 6.31 -3.33
C GLY A 279 -23.08 7.21 -2.12
N LYS A 280 -23.25 6.71 -0.90
CA LYS A 280 -23.06 7.47 0.33
C LYS A 280 -21.60 7.66 0.72
N CYS A 281 -20.66 6.98 0.05
CA CYS A 281 -19.23 7.13 0.28
C CYS A 281 -18.60 8.04 -0.76
N LEU A 282 -17.55 8.76 -0.34
CA LEU A 282 -16.85 9.71 -1.21
C LEU A 282 -16.17 9.02 -2.39
N GLY A 283 -15.60 7.85 -2.18
CA GLY A 283 -14.86 7.09 -3.19
C GLY A 283 -13.35 7.11 -2.97
N GLU A 284 -12.68 6.21 -3.65
CA GLU A 284 -11.24 6.06 -3.61
C GLU A 284 -10.56 7.09 -4.53
N ARG A 285 -9.47 7.69 -4.10
CA ARG A 285 -8.76 8.73 -4.86
C ARG A 285 -7.76 8.14 -5.84
N LEU A 286 -7.90 8.49 -7.12
CA LEU A 286 -6.94 8.18 -8.17
C LEU A 286 -5.89 9.30 -8.29
N ILE A 287 -4.60 8.96 -8.32
CA ILE A 287 -3.55 9.86 -8.82
C ILE A 287 -3.43 9.64 -10.31
N PRO A 288 -3.80 10.64 -11.14
CA PRO A 288 -3.79 10.51 -12.58
C PRO A 288 -2.38 10.31 -13.15
N LEU A 289 -2.27 9.49 -14.19
CA LEU A 289 -1.01 9.20 -14.86
C LEU A 289 -0.37 10.44 -15.49
N THR A 290 -1.15 11.44 -15.87
CA THR A 290 -0.66 12.73 -16.39
C THR A 290 0.31 13.41 -15.43
N LYS A 291 -0.03 13.46 -14.13
CA LYS A 291 0.88 14.03 -13.11
C LYS A 291 2.18 13.24 -12.96
N ILE A 292 2.12 11.94 -13.18
CA ILE A 292 3.28 11.05 -13.11
C ILE A 292 4.17 11.23 -14.35
N HIS A 293 3.57 11.38 -15.53
CA HIS A 293 4.30 11.65 -16.78
C HIS A 293 5.11 12.93 -16.73
N GLU A 294 4.53 14.02 -16.23
CA GLU A 294 5.23 15.32 -16.07
C GLU A 294 6.55 15.14 -15.29
N VAL A 295 6.53 14.38 -14.19
CA VAL A 295 7.72 14.12 -13.39
C VAL A 295 8.70 13.20 -14.12
N LEU A 296 8.22 12.17 -14.80
CA LEU A 296 9.06 11.25 -15.57
C LEU A 296 9.77 11.98 -16.72
N GLU A 297 9.08 12.84 -17.46
CA GLU A 297 9.65 13.63 -18.54
C GLU A 297 10.75 14.59 -18.02
N LEU A 298 10.48 15.27 -16.90
CA LEU A 298 11.47 16.12 -16.25
C LEU A 298 12.72 15.32 -15.85
N PHE A 299 12.54 14.16 -15.22
CA PHE A 299 13.64 13.29 -14.81
C PHE A 299 14.50 12.84 -16.00
N TYR A 300 13.89 12.44 -17.11
CA TYR A 300 14.64 12.00 -18.30
C TYR A 300 15.30 13.15 -19.03
N SER A 301 14.69 14.33 -19.07
CA SER A 301 15.29 15.52 -19.68
C SER A 301 16.55 15.96 -18.93
N LEU A 302 16.55 15.91 -17.61
CA LEU A 302 17.72 16.20 -16.76
C LEU A 302 18.84 15.18 -16.96
N LYS A 303 18.51 13.89 -16.98
CA LYS A 303 19.50 12.81 -17.18
C LYS A 303 20.17 12.86 -18.55
N ASN A 304 19.44 13.25 -19.59
CA ASN A 304 20.02 13.43 -20.91
C ASN A 304 20.96 14.65 -20.97
N LYS A 305 20.75 15.68 -20.15
CA LYS A 305 21.67 16.82 -20.05
C LYS A 305 22.98 16.45 -19.32
N GLU A 306 22.94 15.58 -18.30
CA GLU A 306 24.15 15.11 -17.61
C GLU A 306 25.07 14.20 -18.46
N LEU A 307 24.56 13.68 -19.60
CA LEU A 307 25.37 12.90 -20.55
C LEU A 307 26.16 13.75 -21.55
N TYR A 308 25.98 15.09 -21.52
CA TYR A 308 26.66 16.05 -22.42
C TYR A 308 27.64 16.98 -21.69
N PHE A 309 27.99 16.67 -20.40
CA PHE A 309 29.05 17.39 -19.68
C PHE A 309 30.10 16.42 -19.13
#